data_bbc5d1a95a430cee3ba6b47ccf7c42ec
#
_entry.id   bbc5d1a95a430cee3ba6b47ccf7c42ec
#
_cell.length_a   1.000
_cell.length_b   1.000
_cell.length_c   1.000
_cell.angle_alpha   90.00
_cell.angle_beta   90.00
_cell.angle_gamma   90.00
#
_symmetry.space_group_name_H-M   'P 1'
#
loop_
_entity.id
_entity.type
_entity.pdbx_description
1 polymer ?
#
loop_
_entity_poly.entity_id
_entity_poly.type
_entity_poly.pdbx_seq_one_letter_code
_entity_poly.pdbx_strand_id
1 'polypeptide(L)'
;MRTMHINAGFFPATKNMLDRFGKLMTECMPVVDLLGSWRSEEAAVMQYMPQTIRVPLYALEPYYFDNPWTPALEGKKILVVHPFEDTIRKQHEKGRYEHLFVDPRLVPNYELQTLKAVQSIAGNKPTEFEDWFQALDWMKREIDKRDFDIAIIGCGAYGFPLAAHVKQIGKKALHLGGAVQYLFGIRSSAGENNKELSSLMNEYWIHPNTNEIPNNYQLVENARYW
;
A
#
# COMPACT_ATOMS: atom_id res chain seq x y z
N MET A 1 -0.73 6.44 21.29
CA MET A 1 0.48 5.60 21.27
C MET A 1 0.21 4.14 20.88
N ARG A 2 -0.69 3.42 21.58
CA ARG A 2 -0.97 2.00 21.26
C ARG A 2 -1.38 1.76 19.79
N THR A 3 -2.31 2.53 19.25
CA THR A 3 -2.75 2.43 17.85
C THR A 3 -1.59 2.60 16.86
N MET A 4 -0.72 3.59 17.09
CA MET A 4 0.45 3.82 16.25
C MET A 4 1.44 2.65 16.31
N HIS A 5 1.63 2.04 17.47
CA HIS A 5 2.50 0.88 17.62
C HIS A 5 1.90 -0.40 17.01
N ILE A 6 0.63 -0.70 17.32
CA ILE A 6 -0.01 -1.96 16.90
C ILE A 6 -0.48 -1.90 15.45
N ASN A 7 -1.29 -0.90 15.08
CA ASN A 7 -1.94 -0.87 13.77
C ASN A 7 -1.05 -0.24 12.68
N ALA A 8 -0.26 0.79 13.03
CA ALA A 8 0.60 1.48 12.08
C ALA A 8 2.05 0.95 12.06
N GLY A 9 2.42 0.09 13.02
CA GLY A 9 3.78 -0.46 13.11
C GLY A 9 4.86 0.56 13.44
N PHE A 10 4.49 1.69 14.07
CA PHE A 10 5.43 2.75 14.42
C PHE A 10 6.24 2.41 15.68
N PHE A 11 7.56 2.48 15.63
CA PHE A 11 8.45 2.13 16.73
C PHE A 11 9.72 3.01 16.80
N PRO A 12 10.19 3.35 18.03
CA PRO A 12 9.42 3.29 19.26
C PRO A 12 8.32 4.36 19.27
N ALA A 13 7.13 4.04 19.77
CA ALA A 13 6.00 4.97 19.80
C ALA A 13 6.09 5.93 21.01
N THR A 14 7.18 6.70 21.09
CA THR A 14 7.38 7.76 22.09
C THR A 14 6.82 9.08 21.60
N LYS A 15 6.57 10.02 22.51
CA LYS A 15 6.04 11.35 22.17
C LYS A 15 6.93 12.06 21.14
N ASN A 16 8.23 12.14 21.39
CA ASN A 16 9.18 12.81 20.50
C ASN A 16 9.20 12.18 19.09
N MET A 17 9.17 10.85 19.00
CA MET A 17 9.15 10.15 17.73
C MET A 17 7.83 10.36 16.97
N LEU A 18 6.70 10.46 17.69
CA LEU A 18 5.40 10.78 17.08
C LEU A 18 5.32 12.23 16.61
N ASP A 19 5.91 13.18 17.34
CA ASP A 19 6.02 14.59 16.91
C ASP A 19 6.85 14.67 15.61
N ARG A 20 7.98 13.95 15.53
CA ARG A 20 8.80 13.82 14.33
C ARG A 20 8.03 13.18 13.17
N PHE A 21 7.24 12.14 13.45
CA PHE A 21 6.38 11.49 12.44
C PHE A 21 5.33 12.48 11.89
N GLY A 22 4.64 13.21 12.76
CA GLY A 22 3.67 14.22 12.35
C GLY A 22 4.28 15.29 11.45
N LYS A 23 5.49 15.76 11.78
CA LYS A 23 6.25 16.71 10.96
C LYS A 23 6.53 16.13 9.57
N LEU A 24 7.06 14.90 9.50
CA LEU A 24 7.31 14.22 8.22
C LEU A 24 6.04 14.09 7.36
N MET A 25 4.89 13.71 7.99
CA MET A 25 3.63 13.62 7.25
C MET A 25 3.23 14.97 6.65
N THR A 26 3.36 16.06 7.41
CA THR A 26 3.08 17.42 6.92
C THR A 26 4.02 17.83 5.78
N GLU A 27 5.31 17.49 5.87
CA GLU A 27 6.31 17.76 4.82
C GLU A 27 6.03 16.98 3.52
N CYS A 28 5.36 15.83 3.60
CA CYS A 28 4.97 15.04 2.44
C CYS A 28 3.69 15.56 1.74
N MET A 29 2.85 16.35 2.42
CA MET A 29 1.54 16.77 1.90
C MET A 29 1.61 17.63 0.62
N PRO A 30 2.53 18.58 0.45
CA PRO A 30 2.56 19.47 -0.72
C PRO A 30 2.75 18.75 -2.06
N VAL A 31 3.24 17.52 -2.07
CA VAL A 31 3.48 16.77 -3.32
C VAL A 31 2.32 15.85 -3.73
N VAL A 32 1.21 15.86 -2.98
CA VAL A 32 0.02 15.04 -3.28
C VAL A 32 -0.77 15.68 -4.43
N ASP A 33 -0.93 14.96 -5.54
CA ASP A 33 -1.76 15.41 -6.67
C ASP A 33 -3.23 15.07 -6.47
N LEU A 34 -3.50 13.87 -5.94
CA LEU A 34 -4.84 13.33 -5.77
C LEU A 34 -4.97 12.63 -4.42
N LEU A 35 -5.99 12.97 -3.65
CA LEU A 35 -6.29 12.40 -2.35
C LEU A 35 -7.62 11.63 -2.39
N GLY A 36 -7.57 10.34 -2.11
CA GLY A 36 -8.74 9.54 -1.76
C GLY A 36 -9.22 9.91 -0.35
N SER A 37 -10.28 10.68 -0.28
CA SER A 37 -10.79 11.32 0.94
C SER A 37 -11.93 10.50 1.55
N TRP A 38 -11.91 10.34 2.88
CA TRP A 38 -12.93 9.58 3.62
C TRP A 38 -13.11 10.03 5.07
N ARG A 39 -12.25 10.94 5.56
CA ARG A 39 -12.25 11.43 6.94
C ARG A 39 -12.58 12.92 6.98
N SER A 40 -13.43 13.32 7.94
CA SER A 40 -13.74 14.74 8.16
C SER A 40 -12.54 15.53 8.66
N GLU A 41 -11.62 14.88 9.40
CA GLU A 41 -10.41 15.48 9.98
C GLU A 41 -9.42 15.94 8.90
N GLU A 42 -9.52 15.44 7.68
CA GLU A 42 -8.69 15.87 6.55
C GLU A 42 -8.81 17.37 6.27
N ALA A 43 -9.97 17.97 6.59
CA ALA A 43 -10.19 19.42 6.42
C ALA A 43 -9.13 20.27 7.13
N ALA A 44 -8.61 19.81 8.26
CA ALA A 44 -7.59 20.52 9.03
C ALA A 44 -6.21 20.57 8.33
N VAL A 45 -5.94 19.61 7.43
CA VAL A 45 -4.64 19.50 6.76
C VAL A 45 -4.68 19.95 5.30
N MET A 46 -5.86 20.24 4.74
CA MET A 46 -6.00 20.67 3.33
C MET A 46 -5.21 21.95 3.00
N GLN A 47 -4.95 22.81 3.98
CA GLN A 47 -4.10 23.99 3.80
C GLN A 47 -2.66 23.64 3.36
N TYR A 48 -2.19 22.43 3.65
CA TYR A 48 -0.86 21.93 3.22
C TYR A 48 -0.90 21.27 1.83
N MET A 49 -2.11 21.10 1.26
CA MET A 49 -2.35 20.44 -0.03
C MET A 49 -3.24 21.30 -0.95
N PRO A 50 -2.91 22.58 -1.21
CA PRO A 50 -3.82 23.52 -1.87
C PRO A 50 -4.12 23.18 -3.34
N GLN A 51 -3.29 22.36 -3.99
CA GLN A 51 -3.44 21.95 -5.39
C GLN A 51 -4.01 20.54 -5.55
N THR A 52 -4.25 19.83 -4.43
CA THR A 52 -4.66 18.42 -4.45
C THR A 52 -6.12 18.27 -4.86
N ILE A 53 -6.36 17.41 -5.85
CA ILE A 53 -7.71 16.99 -6.24
C ILE A 53 -8.22 15.98 -5.21
N ARG A 54 -9.42 16.20 -4.70
CA ARG A 54 -10.07 15.25 -3.78
C ARG A 54 -11.09 14.40 -4.50
N VAL A 55 -11.03 13.09 -4.27
CA VAL A 55 -12.00 12.11 -4.74
C VAL A 55 -12.45 11.24 -3.55
N PRO A 56 -13.60 10.58 -3.58
CA PRO A 56 -13.92 9.55 -2.60
C PRO A 56 -12.84 8.45 -2.59
N LEU A 57 -12.50 7.91 -1.40
CA LEU A 57 -11.43 6.92 -1.27
C LEU A 57 -11.59 5.74 -2.24
N TYR A 58 -12.81 5.20 -2.37
CA TYR A 58 -13.11 4.07 -3.25
C TYR A 58 -12.84 4.36 -4.74
N ALA A 59 -12.77 5.65 -5.15
CA ALA A 59 -12.43 6.01 -6.53
C ALA A 59 -10.99 5.62 -6.93
N LEU A 60 -10.13 5.31 -5.95
CA LEU A 60 -8.79 4.79 -6.18
C LEU A 60 -8.77 3.27 -6.44
N GLU A 61 -9.86 2.57 -6.18
CA GLU A 61 -9.97 1.12 -6.27
C GLU A 61 -10.61 0.73 -7.62
N PRO A 62 -9.83 0.35 -8.65
CA PRO A 62 -10.27 0.28 -10.03
C PRO A 62 -11.32 -0.78 -10.30
N TYR A 63 -11.38 -1.83 -9.47
CA TYR A 63 -12.28 -2.97 -9.62
C TYR A 63 -13.76 -2.66 -9.29
N TYR A 64 -14.05 -1.45 -8.79
CA TYR A 64 -15.43 -0.96 -8.60
C TYR A 64 -15.98 -0.14 -9.75
N PHE A 65 -15.24 0.02 -10.86
CA PHE A 65 -15.62 0.92 -11.95
C PHE A 65 -15.60 0.24 -13.31
N ASP A 66 -16.58 0.56 -14.13
CA ASP A 66 -16.65 0.15 -15.54
C ASP A 66 -15.51 0.72 -16.39
N ASN A 67 -14.87 1.79 -15.93
CA ASN A 67 -13.73 2.42 -16.59
C ASN A 67 -12.53 2.50 -15.62
N PRO A 68 -11.81 1.39 -15.40
CA PRO A 68 -10.70 1.34 -14.47
C PRO A 68 -9.50 2.14 -14.98
N TRP A 69 -8.67 2.62 -14.04
CA TRP A 69 -7.40 3.31 -14.38
C TRP A 69 -6.25 2.36 -14.73
N THR A 70 -6.39 1.08 -14.44
CA THR A 70 -5.34 0.06 -14.59
C THR A 70 -4.78 -0.08 -16.01
N PRO A 71 -5.51 0.16 -17.12
CA PRO A 71 -4.92 0.17 -18.46
C PRO A 71 -3.74 1.14 -18.63
N ALA A 72 -3.65 2.18 -17.80
CA ALA A 72 -2.50 3.09 -17.81
C ALA A 72 -1.17 2.44 -17.39
N LEU A 73 -1.21 1.23 -16.83
CA LEU A 73 -0.04 0.44 -16.46
C LEU A 73 0.52 -0.40 -17.62
N GLU A 74 -0.24 -0.55 -18.71
CA GLU A 74 0.15 -1.40 -19.84
C GLU A 74 1.53 -1.02 -20.39
N GLY A 75 2.41 -2.02 -20.51
CA GLY A 75 3.77 -1.87 -21.03
C GLY A 75 4.73 -1.06 -20.14
N LYS A 76 4.37 -0.76 -18.89
CA LYS A 76 5.20 -0.01 -17.94
C LYS A 76 6.04 -0.94 -17.07
N LYS A 77 7.06 -0.38 -16.42
CA LYS A 77 7.78 -1.01 -15.33
C LYS A 77 7.12 -0.60 -14.01
N ILE A 78 6.50 -1.53 -13.34
CA ILE A 78 5.73 -1.30 -12.12
C ILE A 78 6.50 -1.84 -10.91
N LEU A 79 6.79 -0.97 -9.94
CA LEU A 79 7.33 -1.37 -8.65
C LEU A 79 6.20 -1.50 -7.62
N VAL A 80 6.02 -2.69 -7.06
CA VAL A 80 5.09 -2.90 -5.95
C VAL A 80 5.84 -2.98 -4.63
N VAL A 81 5.49 -2.11 -3.67
CA VAL A 81 6.06 -2.10 -2.31
C VAL A 81 5.00 -2.61 -1.34
N HIS A 82 5.15 -3.85 -0.89
CA HIS A 82 4.14 -4.51 -0.07
C HIS A 82 4.75 -5.59 0.84
N PRO A 83 4.21 -5.86 2.06
CA PRO A 83 4.68 -6.97 2.88
C PRO A 83 4.43 -8.36 2.27
N PHE A 84 3.42 -8.51 1.42
CA PHE A 84 3.09 -9.78 0.73
C PHE A 84 3.82 -9.92 -0.61
N GLU A 85 5.12 -9.64 -0.62
CA GLU A 85 5.92 -9.64 -1.86
C GLU A 85 5.92 -10.98 -2.58
N ASP A 86 6.13 -12.08 -1.83
CA ASP A 86 6.20 -13.42 -2.42
C ASP A 86 4.84 -13.86 -2.98
N THR A 87 3.75 -13.54 -2.26
CA THR A 87 2.39 -13.82 -2.74
C THR A 87 2.06 -13.01 -3.98
N ILE A 88 2.43 -11.72 -4.04
CA ILE A 88 2.24 -10.85 -5.21
C ILE A 88 2.98 -11.39 -6.42
N ARG A 89 4.25 -11.79 -6.28
CA ARG A 89 5.02 -12.38 -7.38
C ARG A 89 4.37 -13.64 -7.91
N LYS A 90 3.95 -14.55 -7.02
CA LYS A 90 3.24 -15.78 -7.39
C LYS A 90 1.94 -15.48 -8.14
N GLN A 91 1.17 -14.49 -7.72
CA GLN A 91 -0.09 -14.11 -8.37
C GLN A 91 0.13 -13.45 -9.73
N HIS A 92 1.29 -12.80 -9.95
CA HIS A 92 1.64 -12.18 -11.23
C HIS A 92 2.27 -13.16 -12.25
N GLU A 93 2.45 -14.44 -11.89
CA GLU A 93 2.94 -15.45 -12.81
C GLU A 93 1.96 -15.68 -13.97
N LYS A 94 2.52 -16.01 -15.14
CA LYS A 94 1.74 -16.37 -16.32
C LYS A 94 0.80 -17.55 -16.03
N GLY A 95 -0.43 -17.46 -16.52
CA GLY A 95 -1.48 -18.46 -16.27
C GLY A 95 -2.24 -18.24 -14.95
N ARG A 96 -1.96 -17.17 -14.22
CA ARG A 96 -2.70 -16.77 -13.02
C ARG A 96 -3.21 -15.35 -13.10
N TYR A 97 -2.32 -14.39 -13.34
CA TYR A 97 -2.63 -12.96 -13.28
C TYR A 97 -3.79 -12.56 -14.18
N GLU A 98 -3.77 -13.02 -15.43
CA GLU A 98 -4.79 -12.78 -16.45
C GLU A 98 -6.18 -13.34 -16.11
N HIS A 99 -6.27 -14.19 -15.10
CA HIS A 99 -7.52 -14.82 -14.64
C HIS A 99 -8.07 -14.27 -13.32
N LEU A 100 -7.38 -13.29 -12.71
CA LEU A 100 -7.79 -12.73 -11.42
C LEU A 100 -9.12 -11.99 -11.49
N PHE A 101 -9.44 -11.41 -12.64
CA PHE A 101 -10.69 -10.66 -12.85
C PHE A 101 -11.34 -11.06 -14.17
N VAL A 102 -12.66 -10.92 -14.23
CA VAL A 102 -13.42 -11.13 -15.48
C VAL A 102 -13.11 -10.02 -16.49
N ASP A 103 -12.92 -8.78 -16.02
CA ASP A 103 -12.53 -7.65 -16.87
C ASP A 103 -11.02 -7.66 -17.10
N PRO A 104 -10.54 -7.94 -18.33
CA PRO A 104 -9.11 -8.00 -18.63
C PRO A 104 -8.41 -6.64 -18.47
N ARG A 105 -9.14 -5.54 -18.45
CA ARG A 105 -8.58 -4.20 -18.22
C ARG A 105 -8.03 -4.03 -16.80
N LEU A 106 -8.46 -4.87 -15.85
CA LEU A 106 -7.96 -4.88 -14.46
C LEU A 106 -6.60 -5.59 -14.32
N VAL A 107 -6.20 -6.36 -15.33
CA VAL A 107 -4.97 -7.17 -15.34
C VAL A 107 -4.10 -6.86 -16.56
N PRO A 108 -3.71 -5.57 -16.78
CA PRO A 108 -2.88 -5.18 -17.90
C PRO A 108 -1.51 -5.87 -17.84
N ASN A 109 -0.87 -6.03 -19.00
CA ASN A 109 0.46 -6.61 -19.07
C ASN A 109 1.53 -5.54 -18.81
N TYR A 110 2.38 -5.76 -17.78
CA TYR A 110 3.48 -4.88 -17.39
C TYR A 110 4.65 -5.67 -16.78
N GLU A 111 5.83 -5.06 -16.76
CA GLU A 111 6.99 -5.61 -16.07
C GLU A 111 6.86 -5.36 -14.56
N LEU A 112 6.73 -6.44 -13.78
CA LEU A 112 6.63 -6.35 -12.33
C LEU A 112 8.01 -6.40 -11.67
N GLN A 113 8.29 -5.42 -10.82
CA GLN A 113 9.33 -5.45 -9.79
C GLN A 113 8.67 -5.36 -8.42
N THR A 114 9.27 -5.99 -7.43
CA THR A 114 8.74 -5.97 -6.05
C THR A 114 9.80 -5.52 -5.06
N LEU A 115 9.34 -4.93 -3.98
CA LEU A 115 10.14 -4.64 -2.79
C LEU A 115 9.34 -5.08 -1.57
N LYS A 116 9.91 -6.00 -0.80
CA LYS A 116 9.31 -6.41 0.48
C LYS A 116 9.36 -5.25 1.46
N ALA A 117 8.18 -4.75 1.80
CA ALA A 117 8.06 -3.69 2.79
C ALA A 117 8.42 -4.21 4.19
N VAL A 118 9.09 -3.37 4.98
CA VAL A 118 9.30 -3.65 6.40
C VAL A 118 7.95 -3.77 7.10
N GLN A 119 7.74 -4.91 7.78
CA GLN A 119 6.50 -5.16 8.50
C GLN A 119 6.75 -5.10 10.01
N SER A 120 6.33 -4.00 10.63
CA SER A 120 6.51 -3.72 12.06
C SER A 120 5.18 -3.58 12.83
N ILE A 121 4.04 -3.98 12.22
CA ILE A 121 2.72 -3.98 12.86
C ILE A 121 2.56 -5.08 13.91
N ALA A 122 1.46 -5.06 14.64
CA ALA A 122 1.14 -6.03 15.70
C ALA A 122 2.18 -6.07 16.84
N GLY A 123 2.93 -4.97 17.04
CA GLY A 123 3.99 -4.90 18.03
C GLY A 123 5.29 -5.62 17.65
N ASN A 124 5.40 -6.11 16.41
CA ASN A 124 6.65 -6.67 15.91
C ASN A 124 7.67 -5.56 15.67
N LYS A 125 8.89 -5.73 16.21
CA LYS A 125 10.00 -4.82 15.94
C LYS A 125 11.02 -5.57 15.09
N PRO A 126 11.34 -5.09 13.88
CA PRO A 126 12.44 -5.64 13.10
C PRO A 126 13.75 -5.47 13.85
N THR A 127 14.59 -6.49 13.85
CA THR A 127 15.87 -6.47 14.56
C THR A 127 16.94 -5.64 13.87
N GLU A 128 16.75 -5.42 12.56
CA GLU A 128 17.68 -4.72 11.69
C GLU A 128 17.61 -3.19 11.82
N PHE A 129 16.56 -2.66 12.47
CA PHE A 129 16.32 -1.22 12.58
C PHE A 129 16.09 -0.81 14.03
N GLU A 130 16.74 0.27 14.44
CA GLU A 130 16.54 0.86 15.77
C GLU A 130 15.18 1.53 15.89
N ASP A 131 14.76 2.22 14.82
CA ASP A 131 13.50 2.94 14.77
C ASP A 131 12.82 2.88 13.39
N TRP A 132 11.58 3.33 13.35
CA TRP A 132 10.74 3.39 12.16
C TRP A 132 11.35 4.25 11.04
N PHE A 133 12.08 5.32 11.36
CA PHE A 133 12.70 6.19 10.35
C PHE A 133 13.88 5.52 9.65
N GLN A 134 14.67 4.73 10.39
CA GLN A 134 15.75 3.93 9.79
C GLN A 134 15.16 2.90 8.79
N ALA A 135 14.05 2.25 9.14
CA ALA A 135 13.35 1.35 8.23
C ALA A 135 12.80 2.08 6.99
N LEU A 136 12.21 3.26 7.18
CA LEU A 136 11.75 4.11 6.08
C LEU A 136 12.90 4.50 5.14
N ASP A 137 14.01 4.96 5.70
CA ASP A 137 15.17 5.40 4.92
C ASP A 137 15.85 4.24 4.18
N TRP A 138 15.82 3.04 4.77
CA TRP A 138 16.27 1.83 4.07
C TRP A 138 15.37 1.54 2.86
N MET A 139 14.05 1.56 3.02
CA MET A 139 13.11 1.33 1.91
C MET A 139 13.25 2.39 0.80
N LYS A 140 13.48 3.66 1.14
CA LYS A 140 13.78 4.71 0.15
C LYS A 140 15.01 4.36 -0.67
N ARG A 141 16.11 3.99 -0.01
CA ARG A 141 17.34 3.58 -0.72
C ARG A 141 17.14 2.33 -1.58
N GLU A 142 16.30 1.40 -1.17
CA GLU A 142 15.96 0.23 -1.99
C GLU A 142 15.11 0.60 -3.21
N ILE A 143 14.21 1.57 -3.08
CA ILE A 143 13.44 2.14 -4.20
C ILE A 143 14.38 2.81 -5.20
N ASP A 144 15.34 3.63 -4.73
CA ASP A 144 16.28 4.38 -5.56
C ASP A 144 17.17 3.49 -6.44
N LYS A 145 17.41 2.24 -6.04
CA LYS A 145 18.21 1.25 -6.80
C LYS A 145 17.45 0.62 -7.97
N ARG A 146 16.13 0.85 -8.09
CA ARG A 146 15.27 0.16 -9.05
C ARG A 146 14.91 1.06 -10.24
N ASP A 147 14.84 0.44 -11.41
CA ASP A 147 14.37 1.11 -12.62
C ASP A 147 12.89 0.78 -12.84
N PHE A 148 12.01 1.75 -12.59
CA PHE A 148 10.57 1.63 -12.73
C PHE A 148 9.94 2.95 -13.19
N ASP A 149 8.72 2.89 -13.71
CA ASP A 149 7.94 4.05 -14.13
C ASP A 149 6.95 4.51 -13.04
N ILE A 150 6.27 3.53 -12.42
CA ILE A 150 5.20 3.77 -11.44
C ILE A 150 5.39 2.85 -10.24
N ALA A 151 5.29 3.39 -9.03
CA ALA A 151 5.23 2.60 -7.80
C ALA A 151 3.78 2.45 -7.30
N ILE A 152 3.38 1.22 -6.96
CA ILE A 152 2.12 0.90 -6.26
C ILE A 152 2.48 0.46 -4.85
N ILE A 153 1.99 1.18 -3.84
CA ILE A 153 2.49 1.08 -2.48
C ILE A 153 1.36 0.72 -1.51
N GLY A 154 1.56 -0.38 -0.78
CA GLY A 154 0.63 -0.85 0.26
C GLY A 154 1.39 -1.35 1.48
N CYS A 155 1.91 -0.44 2.32
CA CYS A 155 2.74 -0.78 3.47
C CYS A 155 2.46 0.07 4.72
N GLY A 156 1.18 0.28 5.01
CA GLY A 156 0.73 0.98 6.21
C GLY A 156 1.31 2.40 6.33
N ALA A 157 1.82 2.76 7.51
CA ALA A 157 2.32 4.10 7.79
C ALA A 157 3.54 4.51 6.95
N TYR A 158 4.28 3.57 6.39
CA TYR A 158 5.39 3.85 5.47
C TYR A 158 4.93 4.35 4.10
N GLY A 159 3.70 3.98 3.68
CA GLY A 159 3.25 4.15 2.31
C GLY A 159 3.21 5.60 1.84
N PHE A 160 2.70 6.51 2.64
CA PHE A 160 2.60 7.91 2.27
C PHE A 160 3.97 8.60 2.07
N PRO A 161 4.91 8.53 3.02
CA PRO A 161 6.25 9.12 2.81
C PRO A 161 7.07 8.42 1.71
N LEU A 162 6.84 7.12 1.43
CA LEU A 162 7.45 6.46 0.29
C LEU A 162 6.87 6.95 -1.04
N ALA A 163 5.55 7.16 -1.13
CA ALA A 163 4.92 7.73 -2.32
C ALA A 163 5.41 9.16 -2.58
N ALA A 164 5.54 9.98 -1.52
CA ALA A 164 6.11 11.32 -1.63
C ALA A 164 7.57 11.28 -2.13
N HIS A 165 8.40 10.36 -1.61
CA HIS A 165 9.77 10.16 -2.05
C HIS A 165 9.82 9.78 -3.54
N VAL A 166 9.01 8.83 -3.99
CA VAL A 166 8.93 8.41 -5.40
C VAL A 166 8.60 9.60 -6.31
N LYS A 167 7.66 10.45 -5.90
CA LYS A 167 7.35 11.67 -6.67
C LYS A 167 8.51 12.65 -6.68
N GLN A 168 9.21 12.85 -5.57
CA GLN A 168 10.37 13.76 -5.47
C GLN A 168 11.53 13.33 -6.36
N ILE A 169 11.73 12.03 -6.61
CA ILE A 169 12.71 11.52 -7.58
C ILE A 169 12.21 11.53 -9.03
N GLY A 170 11.08 12.19 -9.31
CA GLY A 170 10.55 12.41 -10.66
C GLY A 170 9.73 11.24 -11.24
N LYS A 171 9.33 10.26 -10.41
CA LYS A 171 8.50 9.12 -10.83
C LYS A 171 7.06 9.26 -10.33
N LYS A 172 6.19 8.30 -10.66
CA LYS A 172 4.78 8.28 -10.25
C LYS A 172 4.55 7.26 -9.14
N ALA A 173 3.66 7.58 -8.20
CA ALA A 173 3.29 6.67 -7.13
C ALA A 173 1.79 6.68 -6.85
N LEU A 174 1.26 5.50 -6.54
CA LEU A 174 -0.09 5.30 -5.98
C LEU A 174 0.08 4.65 -4.60
N HIS A 175 -0.35 5.33 -3.54
CA HIS A 175 -0.45 4.74 -2.21
C HIS A 175 -1.89 4.31 -1.96
N LEU A 176 -2.16 3.01 -2.06
CA LEU A 176 -3.50 2.42 -1.96
C LEU A 176 -3.72 1.66 -0.64
N GLY A 177 -2.71 1.62 0.24
CA GLY A 177 -2.82 0.89 1.51
C GLY A 177 -3.16 -0.59 1.30
N GLY A 178 -4.11 -1.12 2.07
CA GLY A 178 -4.54 -2.51 1.98
C GLY A 178 -5.21 -2.89 0.66
N ALA A 179 -5.72 -1.92 -0.12
CA ALA A 179 -6.34 -2.20 -1.41
C ALA A 179 -5.37 -2.76 -2.46
N VAL A 180 -4.05 -2.56 -2.28
CA VAL A 180 -3.03 -3.14 -3.18
C VAL A 180 -3.16 -4.65 -3.28
N GLN A 181 -3.42 -5.36 -2.18
CA GLN A 181 -3.52 -6.82 -2.18
C GLN A 181 -4.65 -7.33 -3.11
N TYR A 182 -5.74 -6.59 -3.23
CA TYR A 182 -6.87 -6.99 -4.07
C TYR A 182 -6.56 -6.87 -5.56
N LEU A 183 -5.68 -5.94 -5.98
CA LEU A 183 -5.21 -5.87 -7.36
C LEU A 183 -4.48 -7.14 -7.81
N PHE A 184 -3.96 -7.90 -6.85
CA PHE A 184 -3.24 -9.16 -7.08
C PHE A 184 -4.06 -10.39 -6.66
N GLY A 185 -5.37 -10.25 -6.46
CA GLY A 185 -6.22 -11.38 -6.05
C GLY A 185 -5.80 -12.01 -4.73
N ILE A 186 -5.35 -11.21 -3.77
CA ILE A 186 -4.98 -11.68 -2.43
C ILE A 186 -6.15 -11.43 -1.49
N ARG A 187 -6.68 -12.52 -0.94
CA ARG A 187 -7.83 -12.52 -0.01
C ARG A 187 -7.47 -11.93 1.35
N SER A 188 -8.48 -11.41 2.03
CA SER A 188 -8.39 -11.01 3.44
C SER A 188 -9.76 -11.15 4.08
N SER A 189 -9.80 -11.25 5.41
CA SER A 189 -11.07 -11.33 6.14
C SER A 189 -11.97 -10.11 5.89
N ALA A 190 -11.39 -8.90 5.74
CA ALA A 190 -12.15 -7.70 5.38
C ALA A 190 -12.75 -7.79 3.97
N GLY A 191 -11.98 -8.31 2.99
CA GLY A 191 -12.43 -8.48 1.62
C GLY A 191 -13.52 -9.53 1.50
N GLU A 192 -13.37 -10.66 2.16
CA GLU A 192 -14.36 -11.75 2.17
C GLU A 192 -15.68 -11.34 2.83
N ASN A 193 -15.63 -10.46 3.83
CA ASN A 193 -16.82 -9.89 4.48
C ASN A 193 -17.43 -8.70 3.72
N ASN A 194 -16.78 -8.17 2.70
CA ASN A 194 -17.32 -7.12 1.83
C ASN A 194 -18.08 -7.78 0.66
N LYS A 195 -19.39 -7.58 0.58
CA LYS A 195 -20.26 -8.24 -0.40
C LYS A 195 -19.84 -7.95 -1.85
N GLU A 196 -19.43 -6.75 -2.15
CA GLU A 196 -19.07 -6.30 -3.49
C GLU A 196 -17.70 -6.89 -3.89
N LEU A 197 -16.70 -6.77 -3.02
CA LEU A 197 -15.37 -7.30 -3.27
C LEU A 197 -15.34 -8.83 -3.30
N SER A 198 -16.08 -9.50 -2.41
CA SER A 198 -16.16 -10.97 -2.39
C SER A 198 -16.79 -11.53 -3.66
N SER A 199 -17.67 -10.80 -4.32
CA SER A 199 -18.27 -11.22 -5.60
C SER A 199 -17.26 -11.23 -6.78
N LEU A 200 -16.12 -10.55 -6.64
CA LEU A 200 -15.05 -10.57 -7.64
C LEU A 200 -14.09 -11.75 -7.45
N MET A 201 -14.12 -12.39 -6.28
CA MET A 201 -13.17 -13.47 -5.94
C MET A 201 -13.52 -14.75 -6.67
N ASN A 202 -12.52 -15.36 -7.27
CA ASN A 202 -12.63 -16.65 -7.95
C ASN A 202 -11.56 -17.63 -7.44
N GLU A 203 -11.39 -18.79 -8.10
CA GLU A 203 -10.43 -19.83 -7.71
C GLU A 203 -8.96 -19.44 -7.83
N TYR A 204 -8.64 -18.36 -8.55
CA TYR A 204 -7.27 -17.83 -8.67
C TYR A 204 -6.89 -16.93 -7.50
N TRP A 205 -7.86 -16.45 -6.70
CA TRP A 205 -7.58 -15.66 -5.51
C TRP A 205 -7.09 -16.53 -4.35
N ILE A 206 -6.03 -16.10 -3.67
CA ILE A 206 -5.39 -16.84 -2.60
C ILE A 206 -5.19 -15.98 -1.33
N HIS A 207 -5.05 -16.63 -0.19
CA HIS A 207 -4.57 -15.95 1.03
C HIS A 207 -3.06 -15.67 0.96
N PRO A 208 -2.53 -14.69 1.74
CA PRO A 208 -1.11 -14.47 1.84
C PRO A 208 -0.37 -15.73 2.29
N ASN A 209 0.88 -15.89 1.85
CA ASN A 209 1.73 -16.96 2.36
C ASN A 209 1.87 -16.86 3.89
N THR A 210 1.94 -17.97 4.57
CA THR A 210 2.02 -18.01 6.05
C THR A 210 3.25 -17.30 6.61
N ASN A 211 4.37 -17.30 5.87
CA ASN A 211 5.60 -16.59 6.23
C ASN A 211 5.52 -15.05 6.06
N GLU A 212 4.46 -14.55 5.44
CA GLU A 212 4.17 -13.12 5.26
C GLU A 212 3.16 -12.61 6.29
N ILE A 213 2.61 -13.50 7.11
CA ILE A 213 1.68 -13.16 8.19
C ILE A 213 2.50 -12.89 9.46
N PRO A 214 2.46 -11.68 10.04
CA PRO A 214 3.24 -11.36 11.21
C PRO A 214 2.69 -12.06 12.47
N ASN A 215 3.55 -12.30 13.46
CA ASN A 215 3.10 -12.74 14.76
C ASN A 215 2.08 -11.74 15.33
N ASN A 216 1.09 -12.24 16.08
CA ASN A 216 0.05 -11.44 16.71
C ASN A 216 -0.80 -10.58 15.74
N TYR A 217 -0.88 -10.96 14.47
CA TYR A 217 -1.65 -10.25 13.44
C TYR A 217 -3.10 -9.98 13.85
N GLN A 218 -3.68 -10.83 14.69
CA GLN A 218 -5.05 -10.70 15.21
C GLN A 218 -5.26 -9.39 16.01
N LEU A 219 -4.19 -8.79 16.55
CA LEU A 219 -4.25 -7.53 17.26
C LEU A 219 -4.49 -6.32 16.33
N VAL A 220 -4.26 -6.50 15.02
CA VAL A 220 -4.41 -5.44 14.03
C VAL A 220 -5.82 -5.49 13.46
N GLU A 221 -6.69 -4.61 13.96
CA GLU A 221 -8.05 -4.42 13.46
C GLU A 221 -8.83 -5.77 13.26
N ASN A 222 -8.69 -6.70 14.22
CA ASN A 222 -9.27 -8.05 14.18
C ASN A 222 -8.85 -8.86 12.94
N ALA A 223 -7.56 -8.85 12.61
CA ALA A 223 -6.97 -9.60 11.50
C ALA A 223 -7.50 -9.22 10.10
N ARG A 224 -7.99 -7.99 9.92
CA ARG A 224 -8.74 -7.61 8.70
C ARG A 224 -7.96 -7.76 7.38
N TYR A 225 -6.62 -7.80 7.41
CA TYR A 225 -5.77 -7.85 6.22
C TYR A 225 -5.34 -9.28 5.81
N TRP A 226 -5.68 -10.30 6.63
CA TRP A 226 -5.29 -11.72 6.43
C TRP A 226 -6.48 -12.65 6.35
#